data_67b8b0196ae985d95363ee0c0e546253
#
_entry.id   67b8b0196ae985d95363ee0c0e546253
#
_cell.length_a   1.000
_cell.length_b   1.000
_cell.length_c   1.000
_cell.angle_alpha   90.00
_cell.angle_beta   90.00
_cell.angle_gamma   90.00
#
_symmetry.space_group_name_H-M   'P 1'
#
loop_
_entity.id
_entity.type
_entity.pdbx_description
1 polymer ?
#
loop_
_entity_poly.entity_id
_entity_poly.type
_entity_poly.pdbx_seq_one_letter_code
_entity_poly.pdbx_strand_id
1 'polypeptide(L)'
;AYNSNKLHNSWLISGVKGIGKATLAYRFARFLLDERRRSFSPASSLATDPDSPANRLVSSGSHPDFKVIERDFIETDRKKVLKAIKDGAALDESELKGLKKSAFIRIDDVRGINEFLAKKSSGDGWRAVIIDSIDDMNPASANALLKILEEPPAKSILLLISHNVGQLLPTIRSRCTKLVLKPLSDNAG
;
A
#
# COMPACT_ATOMS: atom_id res chain seq x y z
N ALA A 1 17.96 4.35 6.20
CA ALA A 1 17.76 3.20 5.28
C ALA A 1 17.83 3.65 3.81
N TYR A 2 16.96 4.57 3.37
CA TYR A 2 16.94 5.05 1.98
C TYR A 2 18.27 5.72 1.58
N ASN A 3 18.77 6.67 2.38
CA ASN A 3 20.01 7.40 2.10
C ASN A 3 21.28 6.52 2.15
N SER A 4 21.22 5.37 2.81
CA SER A 4 22.34 4.41 2.88
C SER A 4 22.29 3.34 1.78
N ASN A 5 21.37 3.46 0.81
CA ASN A 5 21.10 2.48 -0.25
C ASN A 5 20.78 1.05 0.28
N LYS A 6 20.28 0.95 1.52
CA LYS A 6 19.92 -0.28 2.24
C LYS A 6 18.42 -0.27 2.61
N LEU A 7 17.57 0.17 1.68
CA LEU A 7 16.14 0.14 1.92
C LEU A 7 15.65 -1.31 1.82
N HIS A 8 15.06 -1.82 2.91
CA HIS A 8 14.40 -3.11 2.89
C HIS A 8 13.15 -3.07 1.99
N ASN A 9 12.93 -4.16 1.28
CA ASN A 9 11.80 -4.26 0.35
C ASN A 9 10.44 -4.42 1.02
N SER A 10 10.40 -4.89 2.27
CA SER A 10 9.14 -5.19 2.97
C SER A 10 9.11 -4.56 4.35
N TRP A 11 8.07 -3.76 4.61
CA TRP A 11 7.86 -3.05 5.88
C TRP A 11 6.50 -3.40 6.45
N LEU A 12 6.47 -3.76 7.73
CA LEU A 12 5.27 -3.98 8.51
C LEU A 12 5.02 -2.76 9.40
N ILE A 13 4.09 -1.92 8.99
CA ILE A 13 3.66 -0.71 9.71
C ILE A 13 2.52 -1.09 10.64
N SER A 14 2.76 -1.07 11.93
CA SER A 14 1.81 -1.53 12.95
C SER A 14 1.48 -0.45 13.98
N GLY A 15 0.36 -0.62 14.66
CA GLY A 15 -0.16 0.29 15.69
C GLY A 15 -1.67 0.29 15.73
N VAL A 16 -2.25 1.00 16.70
CA VAL A 16 -3.72 1.07 16.86
C VAL A 16 -4.41 1.64 15.63
N LYS A 17 -5.67 1.26 15.42
CA LYS A 17 -6.47 1.79 14.31
C LYS A 17 -6.60 3.31 14.43
N GLY A 18 -6.51 4.03 13.30
CA GLY A 18 -6.62 5.50 13.28
C GLY A 18 -5.32 6.27 13.55
N ILE A 19 -4.21 5.64 13.94
CA ILE A 19 -2.94 6.32 14.29
C ILE A 19 -2.17 6.92 13.09
N GLY A 20 -2.68 6.79 11.87
CA GLY A 20 -2.02 7.35 10.68
C GLY A 20 -1.09 6.39 9.93
N LYS A 21 -1.22 5.06 10.12
CA LYS A 21 -0.40 4.06 9.41
C LYS A 21 -0.52 4.17 7.88
N ALA A 22 -1.75 4.25 7.36
CA ALA A 22 -1.99 4.44 5.94
C ALA A 22 -1.39 5.76 5.45
N THR A 23 -1.62 6.86 6.18
CA THR A 23 -1.03 8.17 5.86
C THR A 23 0.48 8.10 5.70
N LEU A 24 1.17 7.41 6.62
CA LEU A 24 2.62 7.22 6.54
C LEU A 24 3.01 6.38 5.31
N ALA A 25 2.30 5.27 5.06
CA ALA A 25 2.56 4.41 3.91
C ALA A 25 2.41 5.17 2.58
N TYR A 26 1.31 5.94 2.43
CA TYR A 26 1.10 6.77 1.24
C TYR A 26 2.16 7.88 1.10
N ARG A 27 2.55 8.54 2.19
CA ARG A 27 3.64 9.53 2.16
C ARG A 27 4.95 8.93 1.70
N PHE A 28 5.26 7.74 2.19
CA PHE A 28 6.48 7.05 1.80
C PHE A 28 6.44 6.57 0.34
N ALA A 29 5.30 6.07 -0.13
CA ALA A 29 5.12 5.73 -1.54
C ALA A 29 5.31 6.95 -2.46
N ARG A 30 4.68 8.09 -2.14
CA ARG A 30 4.87 9.35 -2.88
C ARG A 30 6.34 9.76 -2.93
N PHE A 31 7.02 9.72 -1.78
CA PHE A 31 8.43 10.05 -1.70
C PHE A 31 9.31 9.16 -2.60
N LEU A 32 9.02 7.86 -2.68
CA LEU A 32 9.80 6.93 -3.53
C LEU A 32 9.51 7.10 -5.02
N LEU A 33 8.26 7.41 -5.37
CA LEU A 33 7.78 7.50 -6.74
C LEU A 33 7.99 8.89 -7.36
N ASP A 34 8.30 9.91 -6.56
CA ASP A 34 8.56 11.25 -7.05
C ASP A 34 10.01 11.40 -7.51
N GLU A 35 10.24 11.44 -8.81
CA GLU A 35 11.57 11.62 -9.39
C GLU A 35 12.20 12.97 -9.05
N ARG A 36 11.36 14.00 -8.78
CA ARG A 36 11.79 15.36 -8.44
C ARG A 36 12.14 15.53 -6.95
N ARG A 37 11.94 14.52 -6.13
CA ARG A 37 12.14 14.58 -4.66
C ARG A 37 13.51 15.10 -4.24
N ARG A 38 14.56 14.83 -5.02
CA ARG A 38 15.95 15.27 -4.74
C ARG A 38 16.08 16.78 -4.70
N SER A 39 15.29 17.47 -5.51
CA SER A 39 15.31 18.94 -5.58
C SER A 39 14.42 19.61 -4.55
N PHE A 40 13.42 18.88 -4.01
CA PHE A 40 12.39 19.45 -3.15
C PHE A 40 12.54 19.07 -1.68
N SER A 41 12.94 17.83 -1.38
CA SER A 41 12.94 17.30 -0.01
C SER A 41 14.36 17.21 0.57
N PRO A 42 14.59 17.74 1.78
CA PRO A 42 15.81 17.46 2.53
C PRO A 42 15.92 15.95 2.84
N ALA A 43 17.13 15.44 2.93
CA ALA A 43 17.42 14.01 3.11
C ALA A 43 16.79 13.37 4.37
N SER A 44 16.33 14.19 5.31
CA SER A 44 15.70 13.76 6.59
C SER A 44 14.17 13.82 6.56
N SER A 45 13.54 14.20 5.43
CA SER A 45 12.09 14.40 5.33
C SER A 45 11.46 13.49 4.28
N LEU A 46 10.21 13.09 4.51
CA LEU A 46 9.31 12.47 3.52
C LEU A 46 8.41 13.51 2.81
N ALA A 47 8.76 14.79 2.91
CA ALA A 47 8.03 15.82 2.18
C ALA A 47 8.21 15.63 0.68
N THR A 48 7.15 15.85 -0.06
CA THR A 48 7.12 15.86 -1.53
C THR A 48 6.42 17.11 -1.98
N ASP A 49 6.68 17.55 -3.21
CA ASP A 49 5.93 18.63 -3.82
C ASP A 49 4.47 18.21 -4.00
N PRO A 50 3.50 18.89 -3.35
CA PRO A 50 2.07 18.57 -3.48
C PRO A 50 1.58 18.58 -4.93
N ASP A 51 2.17 19.42 -5.76
CA ASP A 51 1.79 19.65 -7.15
C ASP A 51 2.56 18.75 -8.13
N SER A 52 3.45 17.88 -7.63
CA SER A 52 4.16 16.95 -8.50
C SER A 52 3.20 15.98 -9.18
N PRO A 53 3.48 15.58 -10.45
CA PRO A 53 2.67 14.57 -11.14
C PRO A 53 2.57 13.26 -10.34
N ALA A 54 3.66 12.81 -9.73
CA ALA A 54 3.68 11.61 -8.91
C ALA A 54 2.71 11.73 -7.72
N ASN A 55 2.68 12.89 -7.04
CA ASN A 55 1.78 13.11 -5.90
C ASN A 55 0.31 13.04 -6.32
N ARG A 56 -0.05 13.69 -7.43
CA ARG A 56 -1.41 13.65 -7.99
C ARG A 56 -1.82 12.24 -8.40
N LEU A 57 -0.96 11.52 -9.13
CA LEU A 57 -1.24 10.17 -9.62
C LEU A 57 -1.33 9.15 -8.47
N VAL A 58 -0.50 9.25 -7.45
CA VAL A 58 -0.62 8.38 -6.25
C VAL A 58 -1.90 8.68 -5.48
N SER A 59 -2.27 9.97 -5.36
CA SER A 59 -3.49 10.37 -4.65
C SER A 59 -4.77 9.88 -5.35
N SER A 60 -4.78 9.86 -6.68
CA SER A 60 -5.89 9.32 -7.49
C SER A 60 -5.84 7.79 -7.68
N GLY A 61 -4.80 7.11 -7.17
CA GLY A 61 -4.59 5.67 -7.39
C GLY A 61 -4.22 5.29 -8.83
N SER A 62 -3.84 6.26 -9.67
CA SER A 62 -3.61 6.05 -11.12
C SER A 62 -2.12 5.95 -11.49
N HIS A 63 -1.21 6.00 -10.51
CA HIS A 63 0.22 5.93 -10.81
C HIS A 63 0.60 4.52 -11.31
N PRO A 64 1.29 4.39 -12.48
CA PRO A 64 1.58 3.09 -13.11
C PRO A 64 2.46 2.18 -12.25
N ASP A 65 3.29 2.74 -11.37
CA ASP A 65 4.19 2.01 -10.47
C ASP A 65 3.69 2.00 -9.02
N PHE A 66 2.40 2.26 -8.79
CA PHE A 66 1.75 2.23 -7.50
C PHE A 66 0.52 1.32 -7.49
N LYS A 67 0.40 0.49 -6.47
CA LYS A 67 -0.77 -0.37 -6.29
C LYS A 67 -1.17 -0.43 -4.83
N VAL A 68 -2.48 -0.35 -4.59
CA VAL A 68 -3.07 -0.57 -3.27
C VAL A 68 -3.90 -1.84 -3.32
N ILE A 69 -3.76 -2.66 -2.30
CA ILE A 69 -4.56 -3.86 -2.06
C ILE A 69 -5.31 -3.65 -0.76
N GLU A 70 -6.62 -3.70 -0.84
CA GLU A 70 -7.54 -3.66 0.29
C GLU A 70 -8.70 -4.62 0.04
N ARG A 71 -9.60 -4.76 1.01
CA ARG A 71 -10.84 -5.53 0.78
C ARG A 71 -11.67 -4.87 -0.32
N ASP A 72 -11.86 -5.59 -1.40
CA ASP A 72 -12.72 -5.19 -2.51
C ASP A 72 -14.20 -5.43 -2.16
N PHE A 73 -15.11 -4.94 -2.98
CA PHE A 73 -16.54 -5.23 -2.86
C PHE A 73 -16.82 -6.72 -3.09
N ILE A 74 -17.92 -7.22 -2.50
CA ILE A 74 -18.43 -8.55 -2.84
C ILE A 74 -18.76 -8.60 -4.34
N GLU A 75 -18.77 -9.81 -4.94
CA GLU A 75 -18.83 -10.01 -6.39
C GLU A 75 -20.00 -9.29 -7.05
N THR A 76 -21.17 -9.29 -6.41
CA THR A 76 -22.36 -8.61 -6.92
C THR A 76 -22.19 -7.10 -6.99
N ASP A 77 -21.60 -6.51 -5.98
CA ASP A 77 -21.42 -5.06 -5.87
C ASP A 77 -20.23 -4.58 -6.69
N ARG A 78 -19.18 -5.41 -6.80
CA ARG A 78 -18.07 -5.17 -7.71
C ARG A 78 -18.52 -5.07 -9.16
N LYS A 79 -19.42 -5.97 -9.59
CA LYS A 79 -20.00 -5.91 -10.96
C LYS A 79 -20.77 -4.60 -11.21
N LYS A 80 -21.48 -4.09 -10.19
CA LYS A 80 -22.16 -2.79 -10.29
C LYS A 80 -21.16 -1.65 -10.48
N VAL A 81 -20.10 -1.63 -9.65
CA VAL A 81 -19.03 -0.61 -9.74
C VAL A 81 -18.34 -0.66 -11.10
N LEU A 82 -17.94 -1.85 -11.56
CA LEU A 82 -17.29 -2.01 -12.86
C LEU A 82 -18.19 -1.60 -14.03
N LYS A 83 -19.50 -1.88 -13.93
CA LYS A 83 -20.46 -1.44 -14.93
C LYS A 83 -20.58 0.09 -14.94
N ALA A 84 -20.73 0.73 -13.78
CA ALA A 84 -20.78 2.18 -13.68
C ALA A 84 -19.54 2.84 -14.29
N ILE A 85 -18.33 2.35 -13.95
CA ILE A 85 -17.09 2.84 -14.54
C ILE A 85 -17.07 2.70 -16.06
N LYS A 86 -17.51 1.54 -16.58
CA LYS A 86 -17.58 1.27 -18.03
C LYS A 86 -18.55 2.20 -18.74
N ASP A 87 -19.66 2.51 -18.09
CA ASP A 87 -20.71 3.38 -18.62
C ASP A 87 -20.38 4.88 -18.43
N GLY A 88 -19.18 5.20 -17.87
CA GLY A 88 -18.73 6.57 -17.60
C GLY A 88 -19.50 7.26 -16.47
N ALA A 89 -20.23 6.51 -15.66
CA ALA A 89 -20.95 7.03 -14.49
C ALA A 89 -20.05 7.02 -13.27
N ALA A 90 -20.01 8.14 -12.53
CA ALA A 90 -19.39 8.19 -11.21
C ALA A 90 -20.44 7.80 -10.18
N LEU A 91 -20.14 6.78 -9.37
CA LEU A 91 -20.94 6.48 -8.19
C LEU A 91 -20.69 7.53 -7.12
N ASP A 92 -21.74 8.05 -6.53
CA ASP A 92 -21.60 9.01 -5.44
C ASP A 92 -21.20 8.33 -4.11
N GLU A 93 -20.84 9.15 -3.09
CA GLU A 93 -20.45 8.61 -1.79
C GLU A 93 -21.57 7.80 -1.10
N SER A 94 -22.83 8.12 -1.33
CA SER A 94 -23.97 7.44 -0.71
C SER A 94 -24.20 6.07 -1.33
N GLU A 95 -24.05 5.96 -2.66
CA GLU A 95 -24.08 4.70 -3.40
C GLU A 95 -22.94 3.79 -2.99
N LEU A 96 -21.71 4.35 -2.88
CA LEU A 96 -20.52 3.59 -2.43
C LEU A 96 -20.66 3.08 -0.99
N LYS A 97 -21.24 3.87 -0.08
CA LYS A 97 -21.50 3.46 1.32
C LYS A 97 -22.52 2.33 1.42
N GLY A 98 -23.43 2.19 0.47
CA GLY A 98 -24.39 1.09 0.40
C GLY A 98 -23.81 -0.24 -0.06
N LEU A 99 -22.62 -0.24 -0.65
CA LEU A 99 -21.98 -1.44 -1.17
C LEU A 99 -21.26 -2.23 -0.08
N LYS A 100 -21.33 -3.56 -0.16
CA LYS A 100 -20.71 -4.46 0.81
C LYS A 100 -19.30 -4.84 0.37
N LYS A 101 -18.32 -4.62 1.27
CA LYS A 101 -16.97 -5.13 1.09
C LYS A 101 -16.89 -6.64 1.41
N SER A 102 -16.01 -7.34 0.72
CA SER A 102 -15.63 -8.73 1.02
C SER A 102 -15.13 -8.85 2.48
N ALA A 103 -15.33 -9.99 3.10
CA ALA A 103 -14.80 -10.26 4.44
C ALA A 103 -13.27 -10.29 4.46
N PHE A 104 -12.65 -10.65 3.33
CA PHE A 104 -11.19 -10.82 3.21
C PHE A 104 -10.66 -10.20 1.92
N ILE A 105 -9.36 -9.87 1.93
CA ILE A 105 -8.57 -9.61 0.73
C ILE A 105 -8.50 -10.92 -0.08
N ARG A 106 -8.80 -10.87 -1.37
CA ARG A 106 -8.85 -12.04 -2.23
C ARG A 106 -7.44 -12.51 -2.58
N ILE A 107 -7.29 -13.81 -2.74
CA ILE A 107 -6.02 -14.41 -3.15
C ILE A 107 -5.56 -13.91 -4.53
N ASP A 108 -6.49 -13.66 -5.45
CA ASP A 108 -6.18 -13.17 -6.80
C ASP A 108 -5.66 -11.74 -6.78
N ASP A 109 -6.13 -10.88 -5.86
CA ASP A 109 -5.58 -9.54 -5.67
C ASP A 109 -4.12 -9.61 -5.21
N VAL A 110 -3.80 -10.56 -4.31
CA VAL A 110 -2.42 -10.79 -3.84
C VAL A 110 -1.54 -11.39 -4.94
N ARG A 111 -2.05 -12.35 -5.72
CA ARG A 111 -1.34 -12.91 -6.88
C ARG A 111 -1.02 -11.84 -7.93
N GLY A 112 -1.96 -10.92 -8.16
CA GLY A 112 -1.78 -9.78 -9.04
C GLY A 112 -0.66 -8.81 -8.62
N ILE A 113 -0.15 -8.89 -7.38
CA ILE A 113 1.05 -8.15 -6.95
C ILE A 113 2.28 -8.67 -7.70
N ASN A 114 2.43 -9.99 -7.84
CA ASN A 114 3.57 -10.59 -8.58
C ASN A 114 3.61 -10.11 -10.03
N GLU A 115 2.46 -10.16 -10.71
CA GLU A 115 2.35 -9.69 -12.10
C GLU A 115 2.65 -8.18 -12.21
N PHE A 116 2.18 -7.40 -11.24
CA PHE A 116 2.46 -5.97 -11.17
C PHE A 116 3.94 -5.71 -10.97
N LEU A 117 4.60 -6.38 -10.02
CA LEU A 117 6.00 -6.16 -9.70
C LEU A 117 6.96 -6.75 -10.76
N ALA A 118 6.55 -7.77 -11.52
CA ALA A 118 7.34 -8.37 -12.59
C ALA A 118 7.47 -7.47 -13.83
N LYS A 119 6.54 -6.55 -14.05
CA LYS A 119 6.62 -5.58 -15.17
C LYS A 119 7.76 -4.59 -14.90
N LYS A 120 8.41 -4.08 -15.91
CA LYS A 120 9.35 -2.96 -15.78
C LYS A 120 8.61 -1.72 -15.26
N SER A 121 9.26 -0.93 -14.40
CA SER A 121 8.73 0.37 -13.99
C SER A 121 8.61 1.31 -15.19
N SER A 122 7.73 2.30 -15.12
CA SER A 122 7.52 3.30 -16.17
C SER A 122 8.77 4.18 -16.43
N GLY A 123 9.66 4.24 -15.46
CA GLY A 123 11.03 4.77 -15.54
C GLY A 123 11.94 3.80 -14.78
N ASP A 124 13.20 4.02 -14.70
CA ASP A 124 14.13 3.15 -13.92
C ASP A 124 13.97 3.32 -12.38
N GLY A 125 12.74 3.62 -11.94
CA GLY A 125 12.34 3.97 -10.58
C GLY A 125 11.89 2.79 -9.72
N TRP A 126 11.30 3.12 -8.57
CA TRP A 126 10.71 2.18 -7.62
C TRP A 126 9.28 1.81 -8.01
N ARG A 127 8.85 0.64 -7.54
CA ARG A 127 7.45 0.21 -7.51
C ARG A 127 7.00 0.07 -6.07
N ALA A 128 5.85 0.60 -5.75
CA ALA A 128 5.30 0.58 -4.41
C ALA A 128 3.95 -0.13 -4.37
N VAL A 129 3.81 -1.04 -3.39
CA VAL A 129 2.55 -1.72 -3.09
C VAL A 129 2.20 -1.46 -1.64
N ILE A 130 0.98 -1.00 -1.38
CA ILE A 130 0.40 -0.90 -0.04
C ILE A 130 -0.63 -2.00 0.12
N ILE A 131 -0.62 -2.71 1.25
CA ILE A 131 -1.66 -3.66 1.65
C ILE A 131 -2.31 -3.15 2.93
N ASP A 132 -3.58 -2.71 2.84
CA ASP A 132 -4.35 -2.11 3.94
C ASP A 132 -5.70 -2.84 4.17
N SER A 133 -5.80 -3.72 5.15
CA SER A 133 -4.74 -4.18 6.04
C SER A 133 -4.47 -5.67 5.82
N ILE A 134 -3.27 -6.12 6.16
CA ILE A 134 -2.94 -7.54 6.04
C ILE A 134 -3.71 -8.42 7.04
N ASP A 135 -4.27 -7.81 8.09
CA ASP A 135 -5.16 -8.48 9.05
C ASP A 135 -6.43 -9.02 8.38
N ASP A 136 -6.81 -8.44 7.24
CA ASP A 136 -7.96 -8.85 6.43
C ASP A 136 -7.64 -9.99 5.43
N MET A 137 -6.46 -10.60 5.50
CA MET A 137 -6.12 -11.76 4.68
C MET A 137 -6.60 -13.06 5.30
N ASN A 138 -7.17 -13.93 4.44
CA ASN A 138 -7.37 -15.32 4.81
C ASN A 138 -6.04 -16.12 4.67
N PRO A 139 -5.95 -17.35 5.19
CA PRO A 139 -4.72 -18.14 5.10
C PRO A 139 -4.18 -18.33 3.68
N ALA A 140 -5.05 -18.46 2.67
CA ALA A 140 -4.64 -18.63 1.29
C ALA A 140 -4.00 -17.36 0.70
N SER A 141 -4.58 -16.18 0.97
CA SER A 141 -4.01 -14.88 0.59
C SER A 141 -2.69 -14.61 1.30
N ALA A 142 -2.62 -14.90 2.61
CA ALA A 142 -1.41 -14.75 3.40
C ALA A 142 -0.26 -15.63 2.88
N ASN A 143 -0.54 -16.90 2.53
CA ASN A 143 0.45 -17.79 1.95
C ASN A 143 0.91 -17.34 0.54
N ALA A 144 0.00 -16.78 -0.27
CA ALA A 144 0.38 -16.23 -1.57
C ALA A 144 1.35 -15.03 -1.43
N LEU A 145 1.20 -14.23 -0.38
CA LEU A 145 2.08 -13.11 -0.09
C LEU A 145 3.51 -13.55 0.28
N LEU A 146 3.68 -14.70 0.94
CA LEU A 146 5.00 -15.18 1.40
C LEU A 146 6.02 -15.27 0.26
N LYS A 147 5.61 -15.71 -0.94
CA LYS A 147 6.51 -15.80 -2.10
C LYS A 147 7.12 -14.44 -2.47
N ILE A 148 6.32 -13.39 -2.39
CA ILE A 148 6.77 -12.01 -2.70
C ILE A 148 7.71 -11.49 -1.62
N LEU A 149 7.44 -11.85 -0.36
CA LEU A 149 8.26 -11.44 0.78
C LEU A 149 9.61 -12.16 0.82
N GLU A 150 9.69 -13.39 0.28
CA GLU A 150 10.93 -14.18 0.21
C GLU A 150 11.86 -13.67 -0.89
N GLU A 151 11.31 -13.38 -2.06
CA GLU A 151 12.07 -12.96 -3.24
C GLU A 151 11.48 -11.67 -3.85
N PRO A 152 11.58 -10.54 -3.13
CA PRO A 152 11.03 -9.29 -3.63
C PRO A 152 11.82 -8.82 -4.86
N PRO A 153 11.15 -8.41 -5.95
CA PRO A 153 11.83 -7.86 -7.11
C PRO A 153 12.66 -6.62 -6.78
N ALA A 154 13.73 -6.41 -7.53
CA ALA A 154 14.57 -5.23 -7.35
C ALA A 154 13.76 -3.93 -7.51
N LYS A 155 14.11 -2.89 -6.75
CA LYS A 155 13.42 -1.59 -6.74
C LYS A 155 11.91 -1.70 -6.47
N SER A 156 11.49 -2.72 -5.71
CA SER A 156 10.12 -2.84 -5.21
C SER A 156 10.04 -2.60 -3.71
N ILE A 157 8.92 -2.05 -3.26
CA ILE A 157 8.63 -1.89 -1.84
C ILE A 157 7.20 -2.35 -1.53
N LEU A 158 7.08 -3.14 -0.48
CA LEU A 158 5.80 -3.58 0.09
C LEU A 158 5.61 -2.92 1.45
N LEU A 159 4.54 -2.16 1.60
CA LEU A 159 4.15 -1.47 2.82
C LEU A 159 2.90 -2.16 3.38
N LEU A 160 3.10 -3.02 4.36
CA LEU A 160 2.06 -3.85 4.97
C LEU A 160 1.53 -3.14 6.20
N ILE A 161 0.24 -2.84 6.23
CA ILE A 161 -0.42 -2.18 7.36
C ILE A 161 -1.10 -3.26 8.22
N SER A 162 -0.85 -3.24 9.54
CA SER A 162 -1.51 -4.12 10.49
C SER A 162 -2.06 -3.35 11.68
N HIS A 163 -3.21 -3.78 12.15
CA HIS A 163 -3.84 -3.29 13.39
C HIS A 163 -3.60 -4.23 14.56
N ASN A 164 -3.32 -5.52 14.26
CA ASN A 164 -3.11 -6.57 15.26
C ASN A 164 -2.00 -7.53 14.83
N VAL A 165 -0.75 -7.16 15.08
CA VAL A 165 0.43 -7.97 14.72
C VAL A 165 0.42 -9.37 15.35
N GLY A 166 -0.27 -9.54 16.48
CA GLY A 166 -0.38 -10.85 17.18
C GLY A 166 -1.10 -11.90 16.34
N GLN A 167 -2.03 -11.51 15.48
CA GLN A 167 -2.79 -12.41 14.61
C GLN A 167 -2.08 -12.77 13.31
N LEU A 168 -1.00 -12.07 12.98
CA LEU A 168 -0.26 -12.34 11.75
C LEU A 168 0.59 -13.59 11.84
N LEU A 169 0.71 -14.29 10.72
CA LEU A 169 1.61 -15.43 10.61
C LEU A 169 3.04 -15.05 11.01
N PRO A 170 3.70 -15.84 11.85
CA PRO A 170 5.11 -15.60 12.23
C PRO A 170 6.04 -15.50 11.01
N THR A 171 5.73 -16.26 9.96
CA THR A 171 6.46 -16.28 8.69
C THR A 171 6.41 -14.94 7.94
N ILE A 172 5.30 -14.20 8.00
CA ILE A 172 5.19 -12.84 7.47
C ILE A 172 6.01 -11.87 8.34
N ARG A 173 5.82 -11.96 9.67
CA ARG A 173 6.49 -11.06 10.62
C ARG A 173 8.01 -11.14 10.58
N SER A 174 8.58 -12.33 10.30
CA SER A 174 10.01 -12.55 10.23
C SER A 174 10.67 -11.98 8.97
N ARG A 175 9.88 -11.76 7.90
CA ARG A 175 10.37 -11.27 6.60
C ARG A 175 10.19 -9.77 6.38
N CYS A 176 9.60 -9.09 7.37
CA CYS A 176 9.35 -7.64 7.27
C CYS A 176 10.16 -6.86 8.30
N THR A 177 10.67 -5.72 7.88
CA THR A 177 11.17 -4.70 8.81
C THR A 177 10.00 -4.07 9.54
N LYS A 178 10.05 -4.06 10.87
CA LYS A 178 8.93 -3.61 11.71
C LYS A 178 9.03 -2.12 11.98
N LEU A 179 7.93 -1.41 11.78
CA LEU A 179 7.75 -0.02 12.16
C LEU A 179 6.49 0.08 13.02
N VAL A 180 6.68 0.34 14.31
CA VAL A 180 5.57 0.44 15.27
C VAL A 180 5.25 1.91 15.52
N LEU A 181 4.04 2.33 15.15
CA LEU A 181 3.53 3.65 15.48
C LEU A 181 2.87 3.63 16.86
N LYS A 182 3.27 4.57 17.70
CA LYS A 182 2.69 4.78 19.03
C LYS A 182 1.92 6.10 19.05
N PRO A 183 0.87 6.23 19.86
CA PRO A 183 0.26 7.53 20.11
C PRO A 183 1.30 8.56 20.54
N LEU A 184 1.13 9.80 20.11
CA LEU A 184 1.94 10.89 20.61
C LEU A 184 1.66 11.01 22.12
N SER A 185 2.70 11.11 22.94
CA SER A 185 2.55 11.46 24.34
C SER A 185 2.10 12.91 24.43
N ASP A 186 1.21 13.24 25.38
CA ASP A 186 0.68 14.59 25.59
C ASP A 186 1.76 15.67 25.90
N ASN A 187 3.04 15.26 25.98
CA ASN A 187 4.18 16.14 26.23
C ASN A 187 4.93 16.60 24.97
N ALA A 188 4.35 16.46 23.79
CA ALA A 188 4.91 16.99 22.54
C ALA A 188 4.21 18.30 22.15
N GLY A 189 4.18 19.25 23.06
CA GLY A 189 3.77 20.63 22.87
C GLY A 189 4.94 21.58 23.06
#